data_04247274685aa7e543d8beda27667f34
#
_entry.id   04247274685aa7e543d8beda27667f34
#
_cell.length_a   1.000
_cell.length_b   1.000
_cell.length_c   1.000
_cell.angle_alpha   90.00
_cell.angle_beta   90.00
_cell.angle_gamma   90.00
#
_symmetry.space_group_name_H-M   'P 1'
#
loop_
_entity.id
_entity.type
_entity.pdbx_description
1 polymer ?
#
loop_
_entity_poly.entity_id
_entity_poly.type
_entity_poly.pdbx_seq_one_letter_code
_entity_poly.pdbx_strand_id
1 'polypeptide(L)'
;MLIYPEGNFIYVSNEQPYLQIGETKYGKPILDRMINKDTPIGDSARVALLSLDSTMRSDLTVGPPIDFVVYKKDQIHLDYQGKYEFMSPYFKEMSETWAQKLSDAIHTLPKFEWEEEDKVN
;
A
#
# COMPACT_ATOMS: atom_id res chain seq x y z
N MET A 1 -13.88 9.65 8.73
CA MET A 1 -14.88 10.37 7.92
C MET A 1 -14.17 11.35 7.00
N LEU A 2 -14.54 11.40 5.76
CA LEU A 2 -13.99 12.32 4.77
C LEU A 2 -15.08 13.34 4.40
N ILE A 3 -14.75 14.63 4.48
CA ILE A 3 -15.70 15.73 4.22
C ILE A 3 -15.24 16.48 2.99
N TYR A 4 -16.14 16.62 2.00
CA TYR A 4 -15.89 17.40 0.79
C TYR A 4 -16.36 18.84 0.98
N PRO A 5 -15.83 19.81 0.18
CA PRO A 5 -16.20 21.22 0.28
C PRO A 5 -17.70 21.49 0.13
N GLU A 6 -18.42 20.64 -0.58
CA GLU A 6 -19.86 20.75 -0.81
C GLU A 6 -20.69 20.33 0.40
N GLY A 7 -20.06 19.98 1.51
CA GLY A 7 -20.75 19.48 2.70
C GLY A 7 -21.06 17.98 2.67
N ASN A 8 -20.68 17.28 1.61
CA ASN A 8 -20.79 15.84 1.54
C ASN A 8 -19.69 15.18 2.36
N PHE A 9 -19.96 13.98 2.87
CA PHE A 9 -18.95 13.24 3.63
C PHE A 9 -19.09 11.74 3.36
N ILE A 10 -17.99 11.01 3.58
CA ILE A 10 -17.91 9.57 3.40
C ILE A 10 -17.41 8.94 4.70
N TYR A 11 -18.09 7.88 5.14
CA TYR A 11 -17.65 7.07 6.25
C TYR A 11 -16.92 5.83 5.73
N VAL A 12 -15.93 5.36 6.51
CA VAL A 12 -15.31 4.06 6.23
C VAL A 12 -16.34 2.95 6.49
N SER A 13 -16.23 1.86 5.74
CA SER A 13 -17.03 0.67 5.95
C SER A 13 -16.17 -0.43 6.57
N ASN A 14 -16.80 -1.50 7.08
CA ASN A 14 -16.06 -2.65 7.59
C ASN A 14 -15.30 -3.39 6.48
N GLU A 15 -15.78 -3.31 5.26
CA GLU A 15 -15.14 -3.95 4.10
C GLU A 15 -13.98 -3.12 3.56
N GLN A 16 -14.09 -1.80 3.69
CA GLN A 16 -13.03 -0.86 3.29
C GLN A 16 -12.75 0.11 4.42
N PRO A 17 -12.05 -0.34 5.48
CA PRO A 17 -11.82 0.49 6.67
C PRO A 17 -10.69 1.50 6.47
N TYR A 18 -10.68 2.21 5.34
CA TYR A 18 -9.72 3.27 5.06
C TYR A 18 -10.35 4.34 4.19
N LEU A 19 -9.74 5.52 4.20
CA LEU A 19 -10.10 6.63 3.32
C LEU A 19 -8.87 7.01 2.51
N GLN A 20 -9.07 7.31 1.24
CA GLN A 20 -8.00 7.71 0.33
C GLN A 20 -8.44 8.95 -0.44
N ILE A 21 -7.53 9.92 -0.54
CA ILE A 21 -7.76 11.15 -1.30
C ILE A 21 -6.63 11.31 -2.32
N GLY A 22 -6.86 12.14 -3.33
CA GLY A 22 -5.91 12.33 -4.41
C GLY A 22 -5.97 11.21 -5.43
N GLU A 23 -4.82 10.84 -5.99
CA GLU A 23 -4.72 9.77 -6.97
C GLU A 23 -4.94 8.40 -6.31
N THR A 24 -5.99 7.69 -6.72
CA THR A 24 -6.35 6.38 -6.16
C THR A 24 -6.07 5.22 -7.11
N LYS A 25 -5.84 5.52 -8.38
CA LYS A 25 -5.76 4.54 -9.46
C LYS A 25 -4.69 3.46 -9.23
N TYR A 26 -3.53 3.86 -8.70
CA TYR A 26 -2.38 2.97 -8.58
C TYR A 26 -2.21 2.38 -7.17
N GLY A 27 -2.74 3.02 -6.15
CA GLY A 27 -2.57 2.60 -4.75
C GLY A 27 -3.74 1.82 -4.19
N LYS A 28 -4.96 2.10 -4.66
CA LYS A 28 -6.17 1.48 -4.14
C LYS A 28 -6.24 -0.05 -4.28
N PRO A 29 -5.76 -0.66 -5.38
CA PRO A 29 -5.86 -2.10 -5.51
C PRO A 29 -5.23 -2.91 -4.38
N ILE A 30 -4.04 -2.52 -3.90
CA ILE A 30 -3.42 -3.22 -2.78
C ILE A 30 -4.14 -2.94 -1.46
N LEU A 31 -4.62 -1.70 -1.28
CA LEU A 31 -5.38 -1.33 -0.09
C LEU A 31 -6.67 -2.15 0.01
N ASP A 32 -7.43 -2.26 -1.08
CA ASP A 32 -8.66 -3.03 -1.12
C ASP A 32 -8.43 -4.51 -0.80
N ARG A 33 -7.32 -5.04 -1.27
CA ARG A 33 -7.02 -6.46 -1.13
C ARG A 33 -6.52 -6.83 0.26
N MET A 34 -5.73 -5.95 0.87
CA MET A 34 -4.96 -6.30 2.05
C MET A 34 -5.50 -5.72 3.36
N ILE A 35 -6.24 -4.61 3.31
CA ILE A 35 -6.70 -3.95 4.52
C ILE A 35 -8.14 -4.32 4.84
N ASN A 36 -8.34 -4.88 6.04
CA ASN A 36 -9.65 -5.12 6.62
C ASN A 36 -9.61 -4.74 8.10
N LYS A 37 -10.75 -4.85 8.78
CA LYS A 37 -10.86 -4.41 10.17
C LYS A 37 -9.96 -5.17 11.15
N ASP A 38 -9.50 -6.36 10.77
CA ASP A 38 -8.67 -7.22 11.63
C ASP A 38 -7.18 -7.14 11.27
N THR A 39 -6.81 -6.38 10.25
CA THR A 39 -5.42 -6.22 9.85
C THR A 39 -4.62 -5.52 10.96
N PRO A 40 -3.51 -6.11 11.42
CA PRO A 40 -2.66 -5.47 12.43
C PRO A 40 -2.17 -4.10 11.96
N ILE A 41 -1.99 -3.18 12.91
CA ILE A 41 -1.61 -1.80 12.58
C ILE A 41 -0.28 -1.71 11.82
N GLY A 42 0.69 -2.56 12.19
CA GLY A 42 1.98 -2.60 11.47
C GLY A 42 1.82 -3.02 10.02
N ASP A 43 0.99 -4.03 9.76
CA ASP A 43 0.71 -4.48 8.40
C ASP A 43 -0.05 -3.41 7.61
N SER A 44 -1.02 -2.75 8.25
CA SER A 44 -1.76 -1.66 7.62
C SER A 44 -0.83 -0.51 7.21
N ALA A 45 0.12 -0.17 8.09
CA ALA A 45 1.12 0.86 7.79
C ALA A 45 1.99 0.46 6.61
N ARG A 46 2.46 -0.77 6.57
CA ARG A 46 3.27 -1.27 5.45
C ARG A 46 2.51 -1.27 4.14
N VAL A 47 1.25 -1.70 4.16
CA VAL A 47 0.39 -1.69 2.96
C VAL A 47 0.18 -0.25 2.47
N ALA A 48 -0.04 0.68 3.38
CA ALA A 48 -0.18 2.10 3.02
C ALA A 48 1.08 2.63 2.33
N LEU A 49 2.26 2.33 2.87
CA LEU A 49 3.53 2.73 2.25
C LEU A 49 3.72 2.07 0.88
N LEU A 50 3.34 0.81 0.74
CA LEU A 50 3.42 0.12 -0.56
C LEU A 50 2.46 0.71 -1.58
N SER A 51 1.29 1.17 -1.14
CA SER A 51 0.35 1.84 -2.05
C SER A 51 0.93 3.14 -2.59
N LEU A 52 1.66 3.87 -1.75
CA LEU A 52 2.37 5.08 -2.18
C LEU A 52 3.54 4.75 -3.11
N ASP A 53 4.30 3.69 -2.81
CA ASP A 53 5.37 3.23 -3.69
C ASP A 53 4.85 2.91 -5.09
N SER A 54 3.74 2.18 -5.18
CA SER A 54 3.08 1.87 -6.45
C SER A 54 2.64 3.12 -7.19
N THR A 55 2.08 4.07 -6.47
CA THR A 55 1.64 5.34 -7.05
C THR A 55 2.82 6.13 -7.60
N MET A 56 3.92 6.23 -6.84
CA MET A 56 5.10 6.97 -7.26
C MET A 56 5.78 6.37 -8.49
N ARG A 57 5.68 5.06 -8.67
CA ARG A 57 6.22 4.38 -9.86
C ARG A 57 5.42 4.69 -11.13
N SER A 58 4.14 4.97 -10.97
CA SER A 58 3.21 5.14 -12.10
C SER A 58 2.80 6.59 -12.33
N ASP A 59 2.94 7.45 -11.34
CA ASP A 59 2.56 8.86 -11.42
C ASP A 59 3.73 9.73 -10.94
N LEU A 60 4.41 10.37 -11.87
CA LEU A 60 5.59 11.19 -11.59
C LEU A 60 5.27 12.46 -10.81
N THR A 61 4.00 12.82 -10.67
CA THR A 61 3.60 13.98 -9.85
C THR A 61 3.54 13.66 -8.37
N VAL A 62 3.61 12.38 -8.01
CA VAL A 62 3.63 11.91 -6.62
C VAL A 62 5.02 11.43 -6.27
N GLY A 63 5.59 11.95 -5.21
CA GLY A 63 6.93 11.58 -4.82
C GLY A 63 7.24 11.91 -3.37
N PRO A 64 8.43 11.49 -2.90
CA PRO A 64 8.86 11.76 -1.53
C PRO A 64 9.12 13.26 -1.31
N PRO A 65 9.16 13.71 -0.05
CA PRO A 65 9.13 12.87 1.15
C PRO A 65 7.72 12.39 1.50
N ILE A 66 7.67 11.28 2.24
CA ILE A 66 6.41 10.70 2.73
C ILE A 66 6.34 10.96 4.24
N ASP A 67 5.29 11.65 4.67
CA ASP A 67 5.01 11.85 6.07
C ASP A 67 4.13 10.72 6.60
N PHE A 68 4.44 10.25 7.79
CA PHE A 68 3.89 9.03 8.33
C PHE A 68 3.59 9.19 9.81
N VAL A 69 2.35 8.90 10.23
CA VAL A 69 1.96 8.92 11.63
C VAL A 69 1.13 7.69 11.97
N VAL A 70 1.30 7.17 13.17
CA VAL A 70 0.54 6.03 13.69
C VAL A 70 -0.15 6.44 14.98
N TYR A 71 -1.46 6.21 15.00
CA TYR A 71 -2.30 6.36 16.17
C TYR A 71 -2.95 5.03 16.48
N LYS A 72 -2.71 4.51 17.67
CA LYS A 72 -3.42 3.33 18.14
C LYS A 72 -4.78 3.75 18.70
N LYS A 73 -5.75 2.84 18.62
CA LYS A 73 -7.09 3.07 19.10
C LYS A 73 -7.07 3.47 20.60
N ASP A 74 -7.90 4.45 20.95
CA ASP A 74 -8.12 4.93 22.31
C ASP A 74 -6.90 5.61 22.95
N GLN A 75 -5.92 6.01 22.16
CA GLN A 75 -4.78 6.78 22.66
C GLN A 75 -4.88 8.23 22.22
N ILE A 76 -4.38 9.12 23.09
CA ILE A 76 -4.43 10.57 22.88
C ILE A 76 -3.12 11.16 22.39
N HIS A 77 -2.10 10.33 22.20
CA HIS A 77 -0.79 10.76 21.70
C HIS A 77 -0.35 9.86 20.55
N LEU A 78 0.59 10.37 19.74
CA LEU A 78 1.14 9.63 18.61
C LEU A 78 2.02 8.47 19.13
N ASP A 79 1.80 7.26 18.61
CA ASP A 79 2.67 6.13 18.90
C ASP A 79 3.94 6.20 18.06
N TYR A 80 3.81 6.67 16.84
CA TYR A 80 4.93 6.77 15.93
C TYR A 80 4.70 7.88 14.92
N GLN A 81 5.76 8.62 14.60
CA GLN A 81 5.77 9.62 13.55
C GLN A 81 7.11 9.57 12.84
N GLY A 82 7.08 9.61 11.53
CA GLY A 82 8.30 9.58 10.73
C GLY A 82 8.12 10.27 9.39
N LYS A 83 9.25 10.46 8.73
CA LYS A 83 9.30 11.00 7.38
C LYS A 83 10.26 10.13 6.57
N TYR A 84 9.82 9.66 5.42
CA TYR A 84 10.64 8.83 4.55
C TYR A 84 11.01 9.59 3.30
N GLU A 85 12.31 9.79 3.10
CA GLU A 85 12.86 10.29 1.86
C GLU A 85 12.99 9.14 0.85
N PHE A 86 13.15 9.48 -0.43
CA PHE A 86 13.31 8.49 -1.50
C PHE A 86 14.42 7.47 -1.21
N MET A 87 15.51 7.94 -0.63
CA MET A 87 16.68 7.10 -0.34
C MET A 87 16.75 6.62 1.10
N SER A 88 15.66 6.75 1.89
CA SER A 88 15.70 6.26 3.26
C SER A 88 15.89 4.74 3.26
N PRO A 89 16.76 4.21 4.16
CA PRO A 89 17.08 2.78 4.17
C PRO A 89 15.85 1.88 4.33
N TYR A 90 14.94 2.24 5.21
CA TYR A 90 13.74 1.43 5.44
C TYR A 90 12.84 1.38 4.20
N PHE A 91 12.57 2.53 3.60
CA PHE A 91 11.68 2.60 2.43
C PHE A 91 12.28 1.85 1.24
N LYS A 92 13.58 2.02 1.03
CA LYS A 92 14.30 1.33 -0.04
C LYS A 92 14.27 -0.19 0.15
N GLU A 93 14.55 -0.66 1.36
CA GLU A 93 14.52 -2.09 1.67
C GLU A 93 13.12 -2.67 1.49
N MET A 94 12.10 -1.95 1.97
CA MET A 94 10.71 -2.37 1.82
C MET A 94 10.32 -2.50 0.35
N SER A 95 10.66 -1.50 -0.45
CA SER A 95 10.36 -1.49 -1.89
C SER A 95 11.06 -2.63 -2.63
N GLU A 96 12.35 -2.85 -2.34
CA GLU A 96 13.14 -3.93 -2.95
C GLU A 96 12.61 -5.31 -2.53
N THR A 97 12.30 -5.48 -1.25
CA THR A 97 11.74 -6.74 -0.74
C THR A 97 10.40 -7.04 -1.39
N TRP A 98 9.54 -6.03 -1.51
CA TRP A 98 8.25 -6.19 -2.17
C TRP A 98 8.41 -6.59 -3.63
N ALA A 99 9.30 -5.96 -4.36
CA ALA A 99 9.58 -6.31 -5.76
C ALA A 99 10.05 -7.77 -5.88
N GLN A 100 10.93 -8.22 -4.98
CA GLN A 100 11.41 -9.59 -4.98
C GLN A 100 10.27 -10.58 -4.67
N LYS A 101 9.43 -10.26 -3.68
CA LYS A 101 8.29 -11.12 -3.33
C LYS A 101 7.26 -11.20 -4.45
N LEU A 102 7.02 -10.13 -5.17
CA LEU A 102 6.15 -10.16 -6.34
C LEU A 102 6.72 -11.07 -7.43
N SER A 103 8.01 -10.97 -7.69
CA SER A 103 8.68 -11.84 -8.65
C SER A 103 8.56 -13.32 -8.25
N ASP A 104 8.84 -13.62 -6.98
CA ASP A 104 8.71 -14.97 -6.46
C ASP A 104 7.28 -15.49 -6.59
N ALA A 105 6.29 -14.65 -6.26
CA ALA A 105 4.88 -15.02 -6.35
C ALA A 105 4.48 -15.35 -7.80
N ILE A 106 4.90 -14.55 -8.76
CA ILE A 106 4.60 -14.79 -10.18
C ILE A 106 5.16 -16.13 -10.62
N HIS A 107 6.39 -16.46 -10.21
CA HIS A 107 7.03 -17.72 -10.60
C HIS A 107 6.40 -18.94 -9.94
N THR A 108 5.67 -18.76 -8.84
CA THR A 108 5.02 -19.87 -8.13
C THR A 108 3.52 -20.00 -8.45
N LEU A 109 2.96 -19.13 -9.28
CA LEU A 109 1.58 -19.27 -9.73
C LEU A 109 1.42 -20.53 -10.58
N PRO A 110 0.20 -21.12 -10.62
CA PRO A 110 -0.04 -22.29 -11.47
C PRO A 110 0.34 -21.99 -12.90
N LYS A 111 1.09 -22.92 -13.50
CA LYS A 111 1.53 -22.77 -14.87
C LYS A 111 0.44 -23.13 -15.86
N PHE A 112 0.49 -22.52 -17.02
CA PHE A 112 -0.37 -22.90 -18.13
C PHE A 112 0.10 -24.23 -18.71
N GLU A 113 -0.83 -24.96 -19.29
CA GLU A 113 -0.50 -26.28 -19.91
C GLU A 113 0.56 -26.17 -21.01
N TRP A 114 0.52 -25.08 -21.78
CA TRP A 114 1.45 -24.88 -22.89
C TRP A 114 2.87 -24.54 -22.45
N GLU A 115 3.07 -24.15 -21.18
CA GLU A 115 4.40 -23.80 -20.68
C GLU A 115 5.35 -24.99 -20.59
N GLU A 116 4.83 -26.19 -20.41
CA GLU A 116 5.64 -27.39 -20.35
C GLU A 116 6.24 -27.74 -21.71
N GLU A 117 5.54 -27.41 -22.81
CA GLU A 117 6.03 -27.61 -24.17
C GLU A 117 7.20 -26.69 -24.47
N ASP A 118 7.20 -25.47 -23.94
CA ASP A 118 8.27 -24.50 -24.12
C ASP A 118 9.57 -24.92 -23.48
N LYS A 119 9.54 -25.72 -22.42
CA LYS A 119 10.74 -26.21 -21.73
C LYS A 119 11.53 -27.22 -22.54
N VAL A 120 10.92 -27.87 -23.50
CA VAL A 120 11.54 -28.90 -24.33
C VAL A 120 12.38 -28.28 -25.45
N ASN A 121 12.17 -27.01 -25.70
CA ASN A 121 12.89 -26.26 -26.71
C ASN A 121 14.03 -25.46 -26.06
#